data_813a0508ec3b24dde92456259d8df3bb
#
_entry.id   813a0508ec3b24dde92456259d8df3bb
#
_cell.length_a   1.000
_cell.length_b   1.000
_cell.length_c   1.000
_cell.angle_alpha   90.00
_cell.angle_beta   90.00
_cell.angle_gamma   90.00
#
_symmetry.space_group_name_H-M   'P 1'
#
loop_
_entity.id
_entity.type
_entity.pdbx_description
1 polymer ?
#
loop_
_entity_poly.entity_id
_entity_poly.type
_entity_poly.pdbx_seq_one_letter_code
_entity_poly.pdbx_strand_id
1 'polypeptide(L)'
;PSVRRRRERQSCIRDRLCLVEALPLLLAKYSADAPRLADLLAVVPHMRLEVYHETRNMEAFESLWDDVCAHFMRHVHPVLLQRAARAIQLLATAPMAAHTTTSRLATLKESVLSLLQDTLYQRQVDTTVFSEDDVHNLQASLARVYTLLKAMDASALLDDDEPLWQHMLALAMRGRLQYDQEKTFVHYALSSLALYLLWRTKRAIDDDTELVSRRDEVLQMIHMFLERGSHVQATVLHVALILHTLFFTVRDDLRILCPEEIQTRCATQFSTELQTLVPLYRAQGKSIALLDTDMHISMLASAYVAALRVGALGVQHAAAILTYYGHFHSDFDRMCHEAVEVMRDDAMHSDRAWAVCETILEALKGSMQLYFQYKDTEPRLVSLARQLANATMIRGPGFSVVRAIDANAMVTLHVATVQQFVQYVRDGGHEGHEAKLFKALVHLVGTLHPSDALKIHATMQQRLAAAHVEPEQGNKAWDPYFAYEKRLLNVAAKDAHLLHTAQPT
;
A
#
# COMPACT_ATOMS: atom_id res chain seq x y z
N PRO A 1 3.78 9.78 50.43
CA PRO A 1 3.90 9.32 49.02
C PRO A 1 4.01 7.79 48.88
N SER A 2 4.65 7.07 49.81
CA SER A 2 4.90 5.63 49.74
C SER A 2 3.66 4.77 49.92
N VAL A 3 2.72 5.16 50.84
CA VAL A 3 1.50 4.42 51.13
C VAL A 3 0.49 4.51 50.00
N ARG A 4 0.39 5.69 49.35
CA ARG A 4 -0.50 5.89 48.21
C ARG A 4 -0.03 5.08 46.99
N ARG A 5 1.27 5.05 46.68
CA ARG A 5 1.87 4.21 45.65
C ARG A 5 1.71 2.72 45.91
N ARG A 6 1.73 2.31 47.20
CA ARG A 6 1.51 0.92 47.60
C ARG A 6 0.05 0.49 47.43
N ARG A 7 -0.91 1.37 47.75
CA ARG A 7 -2.35 1.14 47.52
C ARG A 7 -2.68 1.11 46.01
N GLU A 8 -2.11 2.02 45.23
CA GLU A 8 -2.27 2.06 43.78
C GLU A 8 -1.69 0.80 43.11
N ARG A 9 -0.52 0.31 43.56
CA ARG A 9 0.04 -0.97 43.11
C ARG A 9 -0.83 -2.17 43.51
N GLN A 10 -1.36 -2.21 44.73
CA GLN A 10 -2.24 -3.29 45.18
C GLN A 10 -3.58 -3.29 44.45
N SER A 11 -4.16 -2.14 44.18
CA SER A 11 -5.36 -2.01 43.34
C SER A 11 -5.09 -2.52 41.92
N CYS A 12 -4.01 -2.08 41.30
CA CYS A 12 -3.61 -2.48 39.95
C CYS A 12 -3.31 -4.01 39.85
N ILE A 13 -2.78 -4.63 40.89
CA ILE A 13 -2.56 -6.10 40.95
C ILE A 13 -3.93 -6.83 41.10
N ARG A 14 -4.80 -6.31 41.93
CA ARG A 14 -6.15 -6.89 42.14
C ARG A 14 -6.99 -6.82 40.86
N ASP A 15 -6.95 -5.70 40.14
CA ASP A 15 -7.68 -5.53 38.87
C ASP A 15 -7.14 -6.49 37.78
N ARG A 16 -5.84 -6.77 37.77
CA ARG A 16 -5.19 -7.73 36.87
C ARG A 16 -5.51 -9.19 37.21
N LEU A 17 -5.59 -9.52 38.49
CA LEU A 17 -6.03 -10.85 38.95
C LEU A 17 -7.47 -11.15 38.53
N CYS A 18 -8.36 -10.16 38.59
CA CYS A 18 -9.74 -10.33 38.12
C CYS A 18 -9.78 -10.67 36.61
N LEU A 19 -8.88 -10.10 35.77
CA LEU A 19 -8.81 -10.42 34.34
C LEU A 19 -8.30 -11.85 34.10
N VAL A 20 -7.29 -12.29 34.85
CA VAL A 20 -6.74 -13.66 34.77
C VAL A 20 -7.80 -14.72 35.03
N GLU A 21 -8.63 -14.50 36.06
CA GLU A 21 -9.71 -15.43 36.44
C GLU A 21 -10.95 -15.29 35.56
N ALA A 22 -11.29 -14.07 35.15
CA ALA A 22 -12.52 -13.80 34.42
C ALA A 22 -12.43 -14.18 32.93
N LEU A 23 -11.26 -14.06 32.30
CA LEU A 23 -11.09 -14.22 30.85
C LEU A 23 -11.46 -15.65 30.39
N PRO A 24 -10.98 -16.76 31.03
CA PRO A 24 -11.39 -18.10 30.64
C PRO A 24 -12.90 -18.32 30.80
N LEU A 25 -13.49 -17.80 31.88
CA LEU A 25 -14.94 -17.90 32.11
C LEU A 25 -15.76 -17.16 31.04
N LEU A 26 -15.27 -15.99 30.60
CA LEU A 26 -15.90 -15.20 29.54
C LEU A 26 -15.74 -15.88 28.17
N LEU A 27 -14.58 -16.45 27.86
CA LEU A 27 -14.37 -17.24 26.65
C LEU A 27 -15.32 -18.44 26.59
N ALA A 28 -15.45 -19.18 27.68
CA ALA A 28 -16.40 -20.29 27.78
C ALA A 28 -17.87 -19.83 27.62
N LYS A 29 -18.24 -18.72 28.29
CA LYS A 29 -19.60 -18.15 28.22
C LYS A 29 -20.02 -17.74 26.83
N TYR A 30 -19.11 -17.15 26.07
CA TYR A 30 -19.38 -16.63 24.72
C TYR A 30 -18.85 -17.55 23.60
N SER A 31 -18.64 -18.84 23.91
CA SER A 31 -18.01 -19.82 22.99
C SER A 31 -18.68 -19.96 21.61
N ALA A 32 -19.96 -19.58 21.48
CA ALA A 32 -20.71 -19.60 20.21
C ALA A 32 -20.79 -18.22 19.53
N ASP A 33 -20.37 -17.13 20.20
CA ASP A 33 -20.48 -15.74 19.69
C ASP A 33 -19.10 -15.27 19.19
N ALA A 34 -18.82 -15.52 17.91
CA ALA A 34 -17.51 -15.20 17.31
C ALA A 34 -17.13 -13.71 17.39
N PRO A 35 -18.00 -12.72 17.17
CA PRO A 35 -17.69 -11.30 17.36
C PRO A 35 -17.27 -10.97 18.80
N ARG A 36 -18.00 -11.43 19.79
CA ARG A 36 -17.64 -11.19 21.21
C ARG A 36 -16.38 -11.90 21.63
N LEU A 37 -16.17 -13.14 21.17
CA LEU A 37 -14.89 -13.83 21.36
C LEU A 37 -13.72 -13.05 20.76
N ALA A 38 -13.90 -12.51 19.57
CA ALA A 38 -12.89 -11.68 18.96
C ALA A 38 -12.54 -10.45 19.82
N ASP A 39 -13.53 -9.77 20.40
CA ASP A 39 -13.31 -8.64 21.29
C ASP A 39 -12.62 -9.04 22.61
N LEU A 40 -12.97 -10.18 23.19
CA LEU A 40 -12.29 -10.73 24.36
C LEU A 40 -10.82 -11.07 24.06
N LEU A 41 -10.54 -11.71 22.93
CA LEU A 41 -9.17 -12.05 22.54
C LEU A 41 -8.32 -10.81 22.20
N ALA A 42 -8.95 -9.69 21.83
CA ALA A 42 -8.25 -8.42 21.66
C ALA A 42 -7.64 -7.86 22.95
N VAL A 43 -8.07 -8.34 24.12
CA VAL A 43 -7.52 -7.95 25.42
C VAL A 43 -6.17 -8.62 25.70
N VAL A 44 -5.95 -9.85 25.18
CA VAL A 44 -4.74 -10.64 25.48
C VAL A 44 -3.43 -9.90 25.17
N PRO A 45 -3.27 -9.17 24.08
CA PRO A 45 -2.07 -8.37 23.80
C PRO A 45 -1.76 -7.28 24.83
N HIS A 46 -2.75 -6.86 25.60
CA HIS A 46 -2.62 -5.82 26.62
C HIS A 46 -2.44 -6.37 28.04
N MET A 47 -2.47 -7.70 28.18
CA MET A 47 -2.25 -8.37 29.46
C MET A 47 -0.74 -8.49 29.74
N ARG A 48 -0.38 -8.34 31.01
CA ARG A 48 0.95 -8.74 31.51
C ARG A 48 0.92 -10.22 31.83
N LEU A 49 1.48 -11.03 30.95
CA LEU A 49 1.46 -12.49 31.10
C LEU A 49 2.30 -12.96 32.30
N GLU A 50 3.30 -12.16 32.75
CA GLU A 50 4.09 -12.44 33.95
C GLU A 50 3.23 -12.58 35.22
N VAL A 51 2.03 -12.01 35.26
CA VAL A 51 1.10 -12.11 36.39
C VAL A 51 0.75 -13.57 36.71
N TYR A 52 0.62 -14.44 35.70
CA TYR A 52 0.38 -15.86 35.90
C TYR A 52 1.50 -16.54 36.70
N HIS A 53 2.75 -16.18 36.46
CA HIS A 53 3.89 -16.68 37.22
C HIS A 53 3.99 -16.00 38.60
N GLU A 54 3.83 -14.69 38.70
CA GLU A 54 3.89 -13.92 39.93
C GLU A 54 2.84 -14.42 40.96
N THR A 55 1.67 -14.85 40.47
CA THR A 55 0.56 -15.36 41.27
C THR A 55 0.56 -16.88 41.46
N ARG A 56 1.56 -17.56 40.85
CA ARG A 56 1.65 -19.05 40.86
C ARG A 56 0.42 -19.72 40.25
N ASN A 57 -0.23 -19.09 39.31
CA ASN A 57 -1.47 -19.58 38.65
C ASN A 57 -1.16 -20.04 37.21
N MET A 58 -0.19 -20.94 37.04
CA MET A 58 0.18 -21.48 35.74
C MET A 58 -0.92 -22.35 35.11
N GLU A 59 -1.77 -22.98 35.94
CA GLU A 59 -2.91 -23.74 35.46
C GLU A 59 -3.91 -22.86 34.69
N ALA A 60 -4.17 -21.65 35.17
CA ALA A 60 -5.00 -20.69 34.44
C ALA A 60 -4.36 -20.21 33.13
N PHE A 61 -3.01 -20.11 33.06
CA PHE A 61 -2.32 -19.83 31.83
C PHE A 61 -2.49 -20.97 30.81
N GLU A 62 -2.36 -22.20 31.23
CA GLU A 62 -2.56 -23.39 30.40
C GLU A 62 -4.00 -23.50 29.91
N SER A 63 -4.99 -23.27 30.81
CA SER A 63 -6.39 -23.21 30.40
C SER A 63 -6.65 -22.11 29.35
N LEU A 64 -6.11 -20.93 29.54
CA LEU A 64 -6.22 -19.85 28.53
C LEU A 64 -5.63 -20.26 27.16
N TRP A 65 -4.47 -20.93 27.17
CA TRP A 65 -3.87 -21.46 25.96
C TRP A 65 -4.79 -22.43 25.25
N ASP A 66 -5.31 -23.42 25.99
CA ASP A 66 -6.18 -24.46 25.45
C ASP A 66 -7.51 -23.88 24.91
N ASP A 67 -8.11 -22.93 25.63
CA ASP A 67 -9.30 -22.21 25.18
C ASP A 67 -9.07 -21.42 23.89
N VAL A 68 -7.98 -20.66 23.81
CA VAL A 68 -7.65 -19.87 22.61
C VAL A 68 -7.42 -20.77 21.41
N CYS A 69 -6.68 -21.89 21.59
CA CYS A 69 -6.45 -22.87 20.53
C CYS A 69 -7.75 -23.57 20.10
N ALA A 70 -8.61 -23.95 21.06
CA ALA A 70 -9.89 -24.58 20.77
C ALA A 70 -10.81 -23.63 19.97
N HIS A 71 -10.87 -22.35 20.32
CA HIS A 71 -11.62 -21.35 19.56
C HIS A 71 -11.04 -21.10 18.19
N PHE A 72 -9.71 -21.05 18.04
CA PHE A 72 -9.02 -20.92 16.75
C PHE A 72 -9.36 -22.10 15.81
N MET A 73 -9.41 -23.32 16.32
CA MET A 73 -9.73 -24.52 15.53
C MET A 73 -11.22 -24.65 15.21
N ARG A 74 -12.11 -24.16 16.08
CA ARG A 74 -13.58 -24.30 15.93
C ARG A 74 -14.19 -23.27 14.99
N HIS A 75 -13.75 -22.01 15.05
CA HIS A 75 -14.38 -20.92 14.34
C HIS A 75 -13.70 -20.65 12.98
N VAL A 76 -14.47 -19.98 12.08
CA VAL A 76 -13.98 -19.55 10.74
C VAL A 76 -14.09 -18.03 10.54
N HIS A 77 -14.57 -17.30 11.55
CA HIS A 77 -14.74 -15.85 11.47
C HIS A 77 -13.38 -15.14 11.36
N PRO A 78 -13.12 -14.36 10.29
CA PRO A 78 -11.77 -13.85 9.98
C PRO A 78 -11.13 -13.01 11.10
N VAL A 79 -11.92 -12.11 11.72
CA VAL A 79 -11.42 -11.25 12.81
C VAL A 79 -11.08 -12.08 14.04
N LEU A 80 -11.90 -13.11 14.37
CA LEU A 80 -11.62 -14.01 15.48
C LEU A 80 -10.34 -14.81 15.23
N LEU A 81 -10.17 -15.39 14.05
CA LEU A 81 -8.96 -16.14 13.69
C LEU A 81 -7.72 -15.27 13.82
N GLN A 82 -7.77 -14.04 13.31
CA GLN A 82 -6.64 -13.10 13.37
C GLN A 82 -6.28 -12.75 14.83
N ARG A 83 -7.27 -12.47 15.67
CA ARG A 83 -7.05 -12.14 17.09
C ARG A 83 -6.58 -13.35 17.89
N ALA A 84 -7.12 -14.54 17.61
CA ALA A 84 -6.70 -15.79 18.22
C ALA A 84 -5.24 -16.13 17.83
N ALA A 85 -4.87 -16.05 16.56
CA ALA A 85 -3.49 -16.26 16.10
C ALA A 85 -2.51 -15.29 16.77
N ARG A 86 -2.90 -14.03 16.94
CA ARG A 86 -2.10 -13.03 17.66
C ARG A 86 -1.97 -13.37 19.15
N ALA A 87 -3.04 -13.81 19.79
CA ALA A 87 -3.02 -14.26 21.19
C ALA A 87 -2.11 -15.51 21.35
N ILE A 88 -2.22 -16.49 20.45
CA ILE A 88 -1.36 -17.69 20.42
C ILE A 88 0.12 -17.28 20.29
N GLN A 89 0.45 -16.36 19.39
CA GLN A 89 1.81 -15.85 19.22
C GLN A 89 2.36 -15.28 20.53
N LEU A 90 1.58 -14.45 21.22
CA LEU A 90 2.00 -13.81 22.48
C LEU A 90 2.15 -14.83 23.61
N LEU A 91 1.22 -15.76 23.73
CA LEU A 91 1.30 -16.84 24.71
C LEU A 91 2.50 -17.76 24.43
N ALA A 92 2.80 -18.06 23.16
CA ALA A 92 3.93 -18.88 22.74
C ALA A 92 5.29 -18.23 23.03
N THR A 93 5.36 -16.90 22.99
CA THR A 93 6.59 -16.13 23.27
C THR A 93 6.75 -15.76 24.73
N ALA A 94 5.83 -16.17 25.62
CA ALA A 94 5.90 -15.88 27.04
C ALA A 94 7.09 -16.59 27.70
N PRO A 95 8.10 -15.87 28.29
CA PRO A 95 9.34 -16.48 28.77
C PRO A 95 9.12 -17.54 29.87
N MET A 96 8.06 -17.36 30.67
CA MET A 96 7.74 -18.21 31.83
C MET A 96 7.25 -19.61 31.46
N ALA A 97 6.84 -19.84 30.22
CA ALA A 97 6.22 -21.08 29.76
C ALA A 97 6.92 -21.66 28.51
N ALA A 98 8.10 -21.18 28.13
CA ALA A 98 8.75 -21.45 26.86
C ALA A 98 8.81 -22.95 26.49
N HIS A 99 9.13 -23.84 27.42
CA HIS A 99 9.21 -25.27 27.11
C HIS A 99 7.87 -25.92 26.84
N THR A 100 6.84 -25.58 27.63
CA THR A 100 5.50 -26.15 27.50
C THR A 100 4.80 -25.59 26.25
N THR A 101 4.94 -24.30 26.00
CA THR A 101 4.29 -23.61 24.86
C THR A 101 4.90 -24.01 23.51
N THR A 102 6.20 -24.33 23.44
CA THR A 102 6.83 -24.79 22.19
C THR A 102 6.21 -26.12 21.72
N SER A 103 6.08 -27.10 22.61
CA SER A 103 5.45 -28.38 22.29
C SER A 103 3.98 -28.21 21.91
N ARG A 104 3.22 -27.43 22.66
CA ARG A 104 1.79 -27.15 22.38
C ARG A 104 1.60 -26.40 21.07
N LEU A 105 2.50 -25.48 20.72
CA LEU A 105 2.48 -24.79 19.44
C LEU A 105 2.77 -25.74 18.27
N ALA A 106 3.70 -26.69 18.44
CA ALA A 106 3.97 -27.74 17.45
C ALA A 106 2.71 -28.58 17.20
N THR A 107 2.06 -29.05 18.27
CA THR A 107 0.80 -29.83 18.16
C THR A 107 -0.31 -29.04 17.47
N LEU A 108 -0.44 -27.72 17.75
CA LEU A 108 -1.42 -26.87 17.06
C LEU A 108 -1.08 -26.77 15.55
N LYS A 109 0.19 -26.54 15.20
CA LYS A 109 0.63 -26.49 13.81
C LYS A 109 0.35 -27.81 13.08
N GLU A 110 0.66 -28.95 13.69
CA GLU A 110 0.36 -30.29 13.15
C GLU A 110 -1.15 -30.47 12.94
N SER A 111 -1.99 -30.03 13.89
CA SER A 111 -3.45 -30.13 13.75
C SER A 111 -3.98 -29.26 12.60
N VAL A 112 -3.43 -28.06 12.41
CA VAL A 112 -3.81 -27.18 11.29
C VAL A 112 -3.35 -27.77 9.95
N LEU A 113 -2.14 -28.36 9.91
CA LEU A 113 -1.60 -29.01 8.73
C LEU A 113 -2.44 -30.24 8.33
N SER A 114 -2.73 -31.13 9.30
CA SER A 114 -3.57 -32.30 9.07
C SER A 114 -4.95 -31.92 8.53
N LEU A 115 -5.58 -30.88 9.11
CA LEU A 115 -6.87 -30.40 8.62
C LEU A 115 -6.81 -29.92 7.17
N LEU A 116 -5.73 -29.20 6.78
CA LEU A 116 -5.55 -28.76 5.40
C LEU A 116 -5.29 -29.94 4.47
N GLN A 117 -4.40 -30.88 4.86
CA GLN A 117 -4.09 -32.08 4.08
C GLN A 117 -5.34 -32.94 3.90
N ASP A 118 -6.12 -33.21 4.94
CA ASP A 118 -7.37 -33.96 4.87
C ASP A 118 -8.36 -33.31 3.88
N THR A 119 -8.45 -31.97 3.91
CA THR A 119 -9.32 -31.23 3.00
C THR A 119 -8.85 -31.33 1.54
N LEU A 120 -7.55 -31.35 1.30
CA LEU A 120 -6.95 -31.41 -0.05
C LEU A 120 -6.84 -32.81 -0.62
N TYR A 121 -6.41 -33.81 0.20
CA TYR A 121 -6.15 -35.19 -0.27
C TYR A 121 -7.40 -36.04 -0.35
N GLN A 122 -8.45 -35.77 0.42
CA GLN A 122 -9.76 -36.44 0.24
C GLN A 122 -10.36 -36.16 -1.13
N ARG A 123 -9.80 -35.21 -1.87
CA ARG A 123 -10.19 -34.85 -3.22
C ARG A 123 -8.96 -34.89 -4.12
N GLN A 124 -9.02 -35.66 -5.16
CA GLN A 124 -8.11 -35.53 -6.27
C GLN A 124 -8.28 -34.09 -6.80
N VAL A 125 -7.27 -33.23 -6.58
CA VAL A 125 -7.29 -31.78 -6.91
C VAL A 125 -7.50 -31.51 -8.40
N ASP A 126 -7.45 -32.52 -9.25
CA ASP A 126 -7.80 -32.47 -10.67
C ASP A 126 -9.30 -32.26 -10.96
N THR A 127 -10.17 -32.28 -9.94
CA THR A 127 -11.58 -31.98 -10.17
C THR A 127 -11.79 -30.47 -10.32
N THR A 128 -12.14 -30.08 -11.51
CA THR A 128 -12.43 -28.69 -11.90
C THR A 128 -13.65 -28.07 -11.19
N VAL A 129 -14.37 -28.87 -10.40
CA VAL A 129 -15.64 -28.49 -9.78
C VAL A 129 -15.61 -28.79 -8.29
N PHE A 130 -15.72 -27.75 -7.45
CA PHE A 130 -15.93 -27.88 -6.00
C PHE A 130 -17.43 -27.83 -5.66
N SER A 131 -17.86 -28.58 -4.67
CA SER A 131 -19.17 -28.35 -4.05
C SER A 131 -19.09 -27.14 -3.10
N GLU A 132 -20.24 -26.60 -2.72
CA GLU A 132 -20.29 -25.45 -1.80
C GLU A 132 -19.68 -25.78 -0.43
N ASP A 133 -19.89 -27.01 0.07
CA ASP A 133 -19.29 -27.50 1.31
C ASP A 133 -17.76 -27.58 1.21
N ASP A 134 -17.23 -27.93 0.03
CA ASP A 134 -15.79 -27.99 -0.22
C ASP A 134 -15.14 -26.63 -0.19
N VAL A 135 -15.78 -25.68 -0.87
CA VAL A 135 -15.34 -24.29 -0.85
C VAL A 135 -15.30 -23.77 0.57
N HIS A 136 -16.33 -24.06 1.39
CA HIS A 136 -16.36 -23.65 2.79
C HIS A 136 -15.26 -24.28 3.63
N ASN A 137 -15.06 -25.59 3.51
CA ASN A 137 -14.03 -26.32 4.27
C ASN A 137 -12.62 -25.88 3.87
N LEU A 138 -12.38 -25.71 2.58
CA LEU A 138 -11.10 -25.25 2.05
C LEU A 138 -10.80 -23.81 2.50
N GLN A 139 -11.78 -22.92 2.40
CA GLN A 139 -11.66 -21.56 2.90
C GLN A 139 -11.33 -21.53 4.40
N ALA A 140 -11.99 -22.36 5.19
CA ALA A 140 -11.78 -22.47 6.64
C ALA A 140 -10.36 -22.96 6.98
N SER A 141 -9.86 -23.98 6.27
CA SER A 141 -8.52 -24.54 6.49
C SER A 141 -7.43 -23.54 6.06
N LEU A 142 -7.55 -22.95 4.88
CA LEU A 142 -6.61 -21.94 4.39
C LEU A 142 -6.60 -20.66 5.22
N ALA A 143 -7.75 -20.22 5.75
CA ALA A 143 -7.83 -19.07 6.65
C ALA A 143 -6.99 -19.27 7.93
N ARG A 144 -6.95 -20.51 8.48
CA ARG A 144 -6.12 -20.83 9.63
C ARG A 144 -4.63 -20.80 9.30
N VAL A 145 -4.22 -21.42 8.20
CA VAL A 145 -2.83 -21.36 7.72
C VAL A 145 -2.39 -19.92 7.48
N TYR A 146 -3.18 -19.15 6.75
CA TYR A 146 -2.91 -17.74 6.46
C TYR A 146 -2.76 -16.91 7.74
N THR A 147 -3.68 -17.07 8.70
CA THR A 147 -3.65 -16.26 9.93
C THR A 147 -2.49 -16.63 10.85
N LEU A 148 -2.06 -17.90 10.88
CA LEU A 148 -0.85 -18.32 11.61
C LEU A 148 0.41 -17.74 10.94
N LEU A 149 0.57 -17.90 9.62
CA LEU A 149 1.70 -17.33 8.87
C LEU A 149 1.77 -15.81 9.00
N LYS A 150 0.63 -15.14 9.07
CA LYS A 150 0.58 -13.68 9.27
C LYS A 150 1.00 -13.28 10.68
N ALA A 151 0.67 -14.06 11.69
CA ALA A 151 0.97 -13.76 13.08
C ALA A 151 2.40 -14.16 13.48
N MET A 152 2.90 -15.30 13.00
CA MET A 152 4.18 -15.88 13.44
C MET A 152 4.85 -16.70 12.33
N ASP A 153 6.11 -17.05 12.56
CA ASP A 153 6.79 -18.03 11.72
C ASP A 153 6.15 -19.41 11.85
N ALA A 154 5.37 -19.74 10.84
CA ALA A 154 4.74 -21.04 10.68
C ALA A 154 5.11 -21.67 9.32
N SER A 155 6.25 -21.27 8.70
CA SER A 155 6.67 -21.75 7.40
C SER A 155 6.91 -23.25 7.37
N ALA A 156 7.27 -23.87 8.50
CA ALA A 156 7.35 -25.33 8.64
C ALA A 156 6.06 -26.08 8.25
N LEU A 157 4.91 -25.42 8.21
CA LEU A 157 3.66 -25.99 7.68
C LEU A 157 3.74 -26.37 6.19
N LEU A 158 4.65 -25.75 5.44
CA LEU A 158 4.79 -25.93 3.98
C LEU A 158 6.20 -26.40 3.58
N ASP A 159 7.14 -26.56 4.53
CA ASP A 159 8.56 -26.87 4.23
C ASP A 159 8.74 -28.31 3.71
N ASP A 160 8.15 -29.30 4.36
CA ASP A 160 8.50 -30.71 4.17
C ASP A 160 7.50 -31.49 3.28
N ASP A 161 6.53 -30.81 2.68
CA ASP A 161 5.46 -31.44 1.89
C ASP A 161 5.37 -30.84 0.48
N GLU A 162 6.16 -31.35 -0.44
CA GLU A 162 6.14 -30.91 -1.84
C GLU A 162 4.76 -31.06 -2.51
N PRO A 163 4.00 -32.15 -2.33
CA PRO A 163 2.63 -32.25 -2.81
C PRO A 163 1.74 -31.13 -2.28
N LEU A 164 1.84 -30.76 -1.01
CA LEU A 164 1.08 -29.66 -0.42
C LEU A 164 1.43 -28.31 -1.06
N TRP A 165 2.72 -28.06 -1.30
CA TRP A 165 3.18 -26.86 -2.01
C TRP A 165 2.54 -26.74 -3.38
N GLN A 166 2.57 -27.82 -4.18
CA GLN A 166 1.99 -27.85 -5.53
C GLN A 166 0.45 -27.65 -5.48
N HIS A 167 -0.24 -28.21 -4.48
CA HIS A 167 -1.66 -27.97 -4.28
C HIS A 167 -1.97 -26.50 -3.96
N MET A 168 -1.15 -25.87 -3.11
CA MET A 168 -1.29 -24.45 -2.79
C MET A 168 -1.10 -23.55 -4.01
N LEU A 169 -0.11 -23.87 -4.87
CA LEU A 169 0.08 -23.20 -6.17
C LEU A 169 -1.13 -23.38 -7.08
N ALA A 170 -1.62 -24.62 -7.23
CA ALA A 170 -2.78 -24.92 -8.06
C ALA A 170 -4.04 -24.17 -7.61
N LEU A 171 -4.27 -24.07 -6.29
CA LEU A 171 -5.37 -23.27 -5.73
C LEU A 171 -5.20 -21.76 -6.00
N ALA A 172 -3.98 -21.24 -5.83
CA ALA A 172 -3.69 -19.85 -6.12
C ALA A 172 -3.86 -19.51 -7.61
N MET A 173 -3.54 -20.48 -8.51
CA MET A 173 -3.64 -20.35 -9.97
C MET A 173 -5.06 -20.52 -10.52
N ARG A 174 -6.06 -20.77 -9.69
CA ARG A 174 -7.42 -21.07 -10.14
C ARG A 174 -8.04 -19.92 -10.95
N GLY A 175 -8.22 -20.15 -12.24
CA GLY A 175 -8.67 -19.10 -13.18
C GLY A 175 -10.19 -19.06 -13.42
N ARG A 176 -10.93 -20.14 -13.10
CA ARG A 176 -12.38 -20.20 -13.23
C ARG A 176 -13.01 -20.43 -11.88
N LEU A 177 -13.79 -19.46 -11.43
CA LEU A 177 -14.51 -19.50 -10.16
C LEU A 177 -16.00 -19.77 -10.42
N GLN A 178 -16.57 -20.69 -9.64
CA GLN A 178 -18.00 -21.00 -9.68
C GLN A 178 -18.76 -20.21 -8.62
N TYR A 179 -18.12 -19.98 -7.48
CA TYR A 179 -18.69 -19.28 -6.32
C TYR A 179 -17.83 -18.06 -5.97
N ASP A 180 -18.46 -16.99 -5.50
CA ASP A 180 -17.73 -15.80 -5.03
C ASP A 180 -16.80 -16.10 -3.83
N GLN A 181 -17.16 -17.08 -3.00
CA GLN A 181 -16.34 -17.52 -1.87
C GLN A 181 -14.99 -18.11 -2.33
N GLU A 182 -14.89 -18.61 -3.58
CA GLU A 182 -13.62 -19.10 -4.11
C GLU A 182 -12.56 -18.02 -4.21
N LYS A 183 -12.94 -16.75 -4.40
CA LYS A 183 -12.02 -15.61 -4.34
C LYS A 183 -11.29 -15.53 -3.02
N THR A 184 -11.98 -15.85 -1.94
CA THR A 184 -11.43 -15.78 -0.58
C THR A 184 -10.37 -16.88 -0.35
N PHE A 185 -10.61 -18.11 -0.80
CA PHE A 185 -9.58 -19.13 -0.63
C PHE A 185 -8.39 -18.93 -1.57
N VAL A 186 -8.59 -18.44 -2.81
CA VAL A 186 -7.50 -18.02 -3.71
C VAL A 186 -6.65 -16.92 -3.05
N HIS A 187 -7.30 -15.93 -2.43
CA HIS A 187 -6.63 -14.89 -1.65
C HIS A 187 -5.78 -15.49 -0.52
N TYR A 188 -6.33 -16.43 0.26
CA TYR A 188 -5.59 -17.06 1.35
C TYR A 188 -4.43 -17.92 0.85
N ALA A 189 -4.62 -18.70 -0.21
CA ALA A 189 -3.56 -19.51 -0.80
C ALA A 189 -2.39 -18.64 -1.28
N LEU A 190 -2.67 -17.62 -2.11
CA LEU A 190 -1.67 -16.71 -2.64
C LEU A 190 -0.93 -15.94 -1.53
N SER A 191 -1.68 -15.42 -0.56
CA SER A 191 -1.10 -14.69 0.57
C SER A 191 -0.26 -15.60 1.49
N SER A 192 -0.65 -16.89 1.65
CA SER A 192 0.11 -17.86 2.44
C SER A 192 1.44 -18.20 1.78
N LEU A 193 1.46 -18.37 0.46
CA LEU A 193 2.70 -18.59 -0.31
C LEU A 193 3.67 -17.40 -0.15
N ALA A 194 3.16 -16.18 -0.21
CA ALA A 194 3.96 -14.97 -0.01
C ALA A 194 4.53 -14.87 1.42
N LEU A 195 3.70 -15.15 2.43
CA LEU A 195 4.13 -15.15 3.83
C LEU A 195 5.13 -16.27 4.13
N TYR A 196 4.95 -17.43 3.53
CA TYR A 196 5.92 -18.52 3.58
C TYR A 196 7.29 -18.04 3.07
N LEU A 197 7.35 -17.47 1.85
CA LEU A 197 8.58 -16.95 1.29
C LEU A 197 9.23 -15.88 2.19
N LEU A 198 8.41 -15.00 2.79
CA LEU A 198 8.89 -13.99 3.73
C LEU A 198 9.58 -14.62 4.96
N TRP A 199 8.99 -15.65 5.56
CA TRP A 199 9.55 -16.31 6.75
C TRP A 199 10.76 -17.16 6.40
N ARG A 200 10.73 -17.89 5.28
CA ARG A 200 11.88 -18.70 4.79
C ARG A 200 13.07 -17.82 4.48
N THR A 201 12.86 -16.68 3.82
CA THR A 201 13.93 -15.70 3.52
C THR A 201 14.61 -15.20 4.79
N LYS A 202 13.88 -14.98 5.89
CA LYS A 202 14.46 -14.58 7.17
C LYS A 202 15.35 -15.66 7.81
N ARG A 203 15.12 -16.93 7.50
CA ARG A 203 15.86 -18.09 8.02
C ARG A 203 16.80 -18.72 6.99
N ALA A 204 16.81 -18.18 5.77
CA ALA A 204 17.56 -18.78 4.67
C ALA A 204 19.06 -18.90 5.02
N ILE A 205 19.59 -20.06 4.75
CA ILE A 205 21.02 -20.37 4.75
C ILE A 205 21.62 -20.04 3.38
N ASP A 206 22.92 -20.04 3.27
CA ASP A 206 23.59 -19.83 1.99
C ASP A 206 23.24 -20.98 1.03
N ASP A 207 23.03 -20.66 -0.26
CA ASP A 207 22.71 -21.61 -1.33
C ASP A 207 21.41 -22.41 -1.12
N ASP A 208 20.36 -21.80 -0.55
CA ASP A 208 19.04 -22.42 -0.40
C ASP A 208 18.32 -22.53 -1.76
N THR A 209 18.67 -23.61 -2.51
CA THR A 209 18.15 -23.86 -3.86
C THR A 209 16.64 -24.10 -3.89
N GLU A 210 16.08 -24.68 -2.84
CA GLU A 210 14.64 -24.90 -2.70
C GLU A 210 13.89 -23.57 -2.57
N LEU A 211 14.38 -22.66 -1.72
CA LEU A 211 13.79 -21.34 -1.59
C LEU A 211 13.84 -20.56 -2.91
N VAL A 212 14.95 -20.67 -3.67
CA VAL A 212 15.08 -20.05 -4.99
C VAL A 212 14.03 -20.61 -5.96
N SER A 213 13.86 -21.95 -6.02
CA SER A 213 12.85 -22.57 -6.90
C SER A 213 11.44 -22.10 -6.55
N ARG A 214 11.06 -22.18 -5.27
CA ARG A 214 9.72 -21.77 -4.79
C ARG A 214 9.45 -20.29 -5.00
N ARG A 215 10.47 -19.43 -4.81
CA ARG A 215 10.40 -18.01 -5.13
C ARG A 215 10.06 -17.77 -6.60
N ASP A 216 10.80 -18.45 -7.49
CA ASP A 216 10.66 -18.27 -8.94
C ASP A 216 9.29 -18.75 -9.44
N GLU A 217 8.79 -19.88 -8.92
CA GLU A 217 7.43 -20.37 -9.21
C GLU A 217 6.35 -19.37 -8.84
N VAL A 218 6.42 -18.81 -7.62
CA VAL A 218 5.45 -17.81 -7.15
C VAL A 218 5.55 -16.51 -7.94
N LEU A 219 6.75 -16.02 -8.22
CA LEU A 219 6.95 -14.81 -9.03
C LEU A 219 6.43 -14.99 -10.45
N GLN A 220 6.70 -16.14 -11.08
CA GLN A 220 6.18 -16.44 -12.41
C GLN A 220 4.65 -16.45 -12.44
N MET A 221 4.02 -17.06 -11.46
CA MET A 221 2.56 -17.05 -11.30
C MET A 221 2.02 -15.62 -11.17
N ILE A 222 2.64 -14.79 -10.33
CA ILE A 222 2.24 -13.40 -10.11
C ILE A 222 2.39 -12.58 -11.39
N HIS A 223 3.51 -12.72 -12.11
CA HIS A 223 3.72 -12.03 -13.38
C HIS A 223 2.65 -12.40 -14.40
N MET A 224 2.30 -13.68 -14.49
CA MET A 224 1.20 -14.13 -15.35
C MET A 224 -0.14 -13.48 -14.98
N PHE A 225 -0.45 -13.33 -13.69
CA PHE A 225 -1.68 -12.67 -13.25
C PHE A 225 -1.68 -11.16 -13.50
N LEU A 226 -0.54 -10.49 -13.35
CA LEU A 226 -0.40 -9.09 -13.71
C LEU A 226 -0.58 -8.86 -15.22
N GLU A 227 -0.27 -9.86 -16.04
CA GLU A 227 -0.45 -9.81 -17.49
C GLU A 227 -1.88 -10.09 -17.94
N ARG A 228 -2.46 -11.17 -17.43
CA ARG A 228 -3.74 -11.71 -17.91
C ARG A 228 -4.94 -11.22 -17.09
N GLY A 229 -4.69 -10.64 -15.93
CA GLY A 229 -5.71 -10.34 -14.94
C GLY A 229 -6.00 -11.51 -14.00
N SER A 230 -6.64 -11.21 -12.88
CA SER A 230 -7.05 -12.17 -11.86
C SER A 230 -8.35 -11.74 -11.19
N HIS A 231 -9.10 -12.70 -10.66
CA HIS A 231 -10.29 -12.42 -9.85
C HIS A 231 -9.96 -11.79 -8.47
N VAL A 232 -8.69 -11.88 -8.04
CA VAL A 232 -8.16 -11.34 -6.78
C VAL A 232 -7.06 -10.30 -7.04
N GLN A 233 -7.32 -9.40 -7.99
CA GLN A 233 -6.36 -8.46 -8.54
C GLN A 233 -5.62 -7.63 -7.48
N ALA A 234 -6.33 -7.09 -6.49
CA ALA A 234 -5.72 -6.33 -5.40
C ALA A 234 -4.75 -7.18 -4.56
N THR A 235 -5.06 -8.47 -4.36
CA THR A 235 -4.16 -9.40 -3.67
C THR A 235 -2.91 -9.68 -4.49
N VAL A 236 -3.08 -9.93 -5.80
CA VAL A 236 -1.95 -10.14 -6.73
C VAL A 236 -1.01 -8.94 -6.69
N LEU A 237 -1.54 -7.74 -6.80
CA LEU A 237 -0.77 -6.50 -6.72
C LEU A 237 -0.04 -6.38 -5.38
N HIS A 238 -0.74 -6.58 -4.27
CA HIS A 238 -0.15 -6.47 -2.94
C HIS A 238 0.99 -7.47 -2.73
N VAL A 239 0.78 -8.73 -3.13
CA VAL A 239 1.80 -9.79 -3.04
C VAL A 239 2.98 -9.49 -3.97
N ALA A 240 2.74 -9.02 -5.20
CA ALA A 240 3.79 -8.60 -6.12
C ALA A 240 4.70 -7.54 -5.49
N LEU A 241 4.11 -6.48 -4.94
CA LEU A 241 4.84 -5.38 -4.31
C LEU A 241 5.67 -5.86 -3.11
N ILE A 242 5.10 -6.71 -2.25
CA ILE A 242 5.80 -7.26 -1.09
C ILE A 242 6.99 -8.13 -1.53
N LEU A 243 6.78 -9.05 -2.47
CA LEU A 243 7.84 -9.99 -2.87
C LEU A 243 8.95 -9.28 -3.65
N HIS A 244 8.63 -8.36 -4.57
CA HIS A 244 9.65 -7.58 -5.24
C HIS A 244 10.44 -6.69 -4.27
N THR A 245 9.77 -6.09 -3.28
CA THR A 245 10.45 -5.33 -2.22
C THR A 245 11.36 -6.24 -1.39
N LEU A 246 10.88 -7.41 -0.99
CA LEU A 246 11.64 -8.39 -0.23
C LEU A 246 12.89 -8.82 -0.99
N PHE A 247 12.72 -9.37 -2.21
CA PHE A 247 13.81 -9.94 -2.99
C PHE A 247 14.71 -8.89 -3.65
N PHE A 248 14.36 -7.63 -3.62
CA PHE A 248 15.27 -6.53 -3.97
C PHE A 248 16.24 -6.20 -2.82
N THR A 249 15.80 -6.36 -1.56
CA THR A 249 16.54 -5.92 -0.35
C THR A 249 17.32 -7.03 0.34
N VAL A 250 17.11 -8.28 -0.04
CA VAL A 250 17.83 -9.42 0.54
C VAL A 250 19.27 -9.54 0.00
N ARG A 251 20.03 -10.47 0.56
CA ARG A 251 21.38 -10.82 0.13
C ARG A 251 21.44 -11.20 -1.36
N ASP A 252 22.61 -11.07 -1.95
CA ASP A 252 22.81 -11.12 -3.41
C ASP A 252 22.39 -12.44 -4.08
N ASP A 253 22.54 -13.58 -3.39
CA ASP A 253 22.15 -14.92 -3.89
C ASP A 253 20.61 -15.08 -4.07
N LEU A 254 19.84 -14.36 -3.30
CA LEU A 254 18.37 -14.36 -3.38
C LEU A 254 17.80 -13.13 -4.11
N ARG A 255 18.65 -12.17 -4.44
CA ARG A 255 18.22 -10.89 -4.99
C ARG A 255 17.66 -11.00 -6.40
N ILE A 256 16.53 -10.35 -6.65
CA ILE A 256 15.92 -10.21 -7.99
C ILE A 256 15.59 -8.75 -8.26
N LEU A 257 15.88 -8.32 -9.49
CA LEU A 257 15.41 -7.04 -10.00
C LEU A 257 14.01 -7.22 -10.61
N CYS A 258 13.09 -6.31 -10.26
CA CYS A 258 11.77 -6.28 -10.88
C CYS A 258 11.89 -5.80 -12.33
N PRO A 259 11.47 -6.58 -13.34
CA PRO A 259 11.48 -6.14 -14.74
C PRO A 259 10.64 -4.88 -14.95
N GLU A 260 11.07 -3.98 -15.84
CA GLU A 260 10.38 -2.71 -16.10
C GLU A 260 8.92 -2.90 -16.54
N GLU A 261 8.64 -3.94 -17.32
CA GLU A 261 7.28 -4.28 -17.71
C GLU A 261 6.40 -4.60 -16.50
N ILE A 262 6.93 -5.34 -15.53
CA ILE A 262 6.20 -5.70 -14.31
C ILE A 262 6.00 -4.48 -13.42
N GLN A 263 7.02 -3.61 -13.31
CA GLN A 263 6.89 -2.33 -12.60
C GLN A 263 5.76 -1.48 -13.19
N THR A 264 5.72 -1.35 -14.52
CA THR A 264 4.68 -0.60 -15.24
C THR A 264 3.30 -1.22 -15.02
N ARG A 265 3.19 -2.55 -15.04
CA ARG A 265 1.92 -3.26 -14.76
C ARG A 265 1.45 -3.04 -13.32
N CYS A 266 2.37 -3.12 -12.35
CA CYS A 266 2.06 -2.82 -10.95
C CYS A 266 1.54 -1.38 -10.79
N ALA A 267 2.20 -0.40 -11.43
CA ALA A 267 1.79 0.99 -11.37
C ALA A 267 0.41 1.23 -12.02
N THR A 268 0.19 0.65 -13.20
CA THR A 268 -1.10 0.74 -13.92
C THR A 268 -2.22 0.13 -13.10
N GLN A 269 -1.99 -1.05 -12.54
CA GLN A 269 -3.00 -1.73 -11.74
C GLN A 269 -3.27 -1.01 -10.43
N PHE A 270 -2.24 -0.49 -9.77
CA PHE A 270 -2.39 0.32 -8.56
C PHE A 270 -3.24 1.57 -8.85
N SER A 271 -2.97 2.26 -9.95
CA SER A 271 -3.77 3.41 -10.39
C SER A 271 -5.22 3.01 -10.69
N THR A 272 -5.45 1.88 -11.35
CA THR A 272 -6.79 1.36 -11.66
C THR A 272 -7.58 1.04 -10.39
N GLU A 273 -6.96 0.37 -9.40
CA GLU A 273 -7.58 0.10 -8.10
C GLU A 273 -7.98 1.40 -7.39
N LEU A 274 -7.09 2.37 -7.30
CA LEU A 274 -7.40 3.66 -6.68
C LEU A 274 -8.50 4.40 -7.45
N GLN A 275 -8.49 4.37 -8.77
CA GLN A 275 -9.53 4.99 -9.60
C GLN A 275 -10.92 4.42 -9.31
N THR A 276 -11.04 3.11 -9.09
CA THR A 276 -12.31 2.48 -8.73
C THR A 276 -12.77 2.83 -7.32
N LEU A 277 -11.83 3.10 -6.41
CA LEU A 277 -12.11 3.43 -5.01
C LEU A 277 -12.50 4.90 -4.79
N VAL A 278 -12.04 5.84 -5.64
CA VAL A 278 -12.38 7.28 -5.49
C VAL A 278 -13.89 7.54 -5.41
N PRO A 279 -14.74 7.08 -6.36
CA PRO A 279 -16.18 7.33 -6.29
C PRO A 279 -16.83 6.64 -5.10
N LEU A 280 -16.39 5.43 -4.74
CA LEU A 280 -16.89 4.70 -3.57
C LEU A 280 -16.55 5.45 -2.28
N TYR A 281 -15.31 5.90 -2.15
CA TYR A 281 -14.84 6.66 -1.00
C TYR A 281 -15.60 7.99 -0.82
N ARG A 282 -15.90 8.68 -1.92
CA ARG A 282 -16.67 9.92 -1.91
C ARG A 282 -18.16 9.70 -1.54
N ALA A 283 -18.73 8.54 -1.86
CA ALA A 283 -20.13 8.22 -1.62
C ALA A 283 -20.42 7.70 -0.20
N GLN A 284 -19.43 7.07 0.48
CA GLN A 284 -19.66 6.31 1.70
C GLN A 284 -19.93 7.14 2.97
N GLY A 285 -19.54 8.41 3.04
CA GLY A 285 -19.63 9.18 4.28
C GLY A 285 -18.86 8.51 5.44
N LYS A 286 -19.21 8.82 6.70
CA LYS A 286 -18.60 8.18 7.88
C LYS A 286 -19.34 6.86 8.19
N SER A 287 -18.87 5.74 7.68
CA SER A 287 -19.45 4.40 7.90
C SER A 287 -18.37 3.38 8.25
N ILE A 288 -18.78 2.20 8.74
CA ILE A 288 -17.85 1.06 8.98
C ILE A 288 -17.23 0.60 7.66
N ALA A 289 -17.99 0.62 6.56
CA ALA A 289 -17.48 0.28 5.23
C ALA A 289 -16.35 1.23 4.77
N LEU A 290 -16.35 2.48 5.22
CA LEU A 290 -15.25 3.42 4.98
C LEU A 290 -13.96 2.96 5.67
N LEU A 291 -14.05 2.42 6.89
CA LEU A 291 -12.88 1.92 7.63
C LEU A 291 -12.22 0.75 6.90
N ASP A 292 -12.99 -0.19 6.37
CA ASP A 292 -12.46 -1.32 5.59
C ASP A 292 -11.78 -0.81 4.31
N THR A 293 -12.39 0.18 3.65
CA THR A 293 -11.81 0.83 2.47
C THR A 293 -10.51 1.57 2.82
N ASP A 294 -10.45 2.30 3.94
CA ASP A 294 -9.25 2.97 4.43
C ASP A 294 -8.13 1.98 4.72
N MET A 295 -8.44 0.86 5.35
CA MET A 295 -7.46 -0.20 5.62
C MET A 295 -6.93 -0.82 4.32
N HIS A 296 -7.80 -1.06 3.35
CA HIS A 296 -7.41 -1.59 2.04
C HIS A 296 -6.48 -0.63 1.28
N ILE A 297 -6.87 0.65 1.20
CA ILE A 297 -6.05 1.69 0.58
C ILE A 297 -4.69 1.81 1.28
N SER A 298 -4.69 1.84 2.62
CA SER A 298 -3.45 1.94 3.42
C SER A 298 -2.51 0.76 3.19
N MET A 299 -3.05 -0.44 3.10
CA MET A 299 -2.28 -1.66 2.84
C MET A 299 -1.59 -1.61 1.47
N LEU A 300 -2.33 -1.29 0.42
CA LEU A 300 -1.80 -1.19 -0.94
C LEU A 300 -0.79 -0.04 -1.08
N ALA A 301 -1.14 1.14 -0.57
CA ALA A 301 -0.29 2.32 -0.68
C ALA A 301 1.01 2.17 0.12
N SER A 302 0.98 1.55 1.31
CA SER A 302 2.18 1.31 2.11
C SER A 302 3.14 0.32 1.41
N ALA A 303 2.61 -0.75 0.80
CA ALA A 303 3.41 -1.68 0.02
C ALA A 303 4.02 -1.01 -1.23
N TYR A 304 3.23 -0.16 -1.90
CA TYR A 304 3.67 0.58 -3.07
C TYR A 304 4.81 1.57 -2.75
N VAL A 305 4.66 2.37 -1.70
CA VAL A 305 5.69 3.33 -1.25
C VAL A 305 6.93 2.60 -0.73
N ALA A 306 6.77 1.45 -0.07
CA ALA A 306 7.91 0.64 0.36
C ALA A 306 8.73 0.16 -0.85
N ALA A 307 8.06 -0.29 -1.93
CA ALA A 307 8.72 -0.71 -3.17
C ALA A 307 9.44 0.44 -3.88
N LEU A 308 8.85 1.64 -3.91
CA LEU A 308 9.50 2.85 -4.42
C LEU A 308 10.74 3.22 -3.58
N ARG A 309 10.62 3.20 -2.25
CA ARG A 309 11.69 3.61 -1.32
C ARG A 309 12.94 2.74 -1.44
N VAL A 310 12.78 1.45 -1.62
CA VAL A 310 13.93 0.54 -1.77
C VAL A 310 14.45 0.49 -3.20
N GLY A 311 13.74 1.03 -4.19
CA GLY A 311 14.09 1.01 -5.60
C GLY A 311 13.65 -0.27 -6.34
N ALA A 312 12.79 -1.09 -5.74
CA ALA A 312 12.15 -2.22 -6.43
C ALA A 312 11.16 -1.74 -7.51
N LEU A 313 10.57 -0.57 -7.31
CA LEU A 313 9.89 0.22 -8.34
C LEU A 313 10.71 1.48 -8.61
N GLY A 314 10.90 1.82 -9.89
CA GLY A 314 11.55 3.04 -10.30
C GLY A 314 10.73 4.29 -9.97
N VAL A 315 11.40 5.42 -9.76
CA VAL A 315 10.78 6.69 -9.37
C VAL A 315 9.74 7.19 -10.38
N GLN A 316 9.88 6.82 -11.65
CA GLN A 316 8.91 7.15 -12.71
C GLN A 316 7.50 6.61 -12.41
N HIS A 317 7.37 5.58 -11.59
CA HIS A 317 6.09 5.01 -11.19
C HIS A 317 5.43 5.73 -10.00
N ALA A 318 6.11 6.68 -9.35
CA ALA A 318 5.52 7.44 -8.24
C ALA A 318 4.30 8.29 -8.67
N ALA A 319 4.15 8.61 -9.95
CA ALA A 319 2.97 9.30 -10.47
C ALA A 319 1.66 8.58 -10.16
N ALA A 320 1.66 7.24 -10.11
CA ALA A 320 0.47 6.44 -9.85
C ALA A 320 -0.15 6.70 -8.46
N ILE A 321 0.66 6.94 -7.43
CA ILE A 321 0.16 7.29 -6.10
C ILE A 321 -0.11 8.79 -5.97
N LEU A 322 0.76 9.64 -6.54
CA LEU A 322 0.69 11.09 -6.41
C LEU A 322 -0.54 11.70 -7.09
N THR A 323 -1.01 11.09 -8.17
CA THR A 323 -2.26 11.44 -8.87
C THR A 323 -3.45 11.57 -7.89
N TYR A 324 -3.51 10.73 -6.87
CA TYR A 324 -4.62 10.66 -5.92
C TYR A 324 -4.41 11.44 -4.62
N TYR A 325 -3.39 12.31 -4.56
CA TYR A 325 -3.14 13.16 -3.40
C TYR A 325 -4.40 13.96 -3.00
N GLY A 326 -4.74 13.91 -1.71
CA GLY A 326 -5.92 14.61 -1.15
C GLY A 326 -7.26 13.95 -1.47
N HIS A 327 -7.31 12.79 -2.13
CA HIS A 327 -8.55 12.11 -2.48
C HIS A 327 -9.03 11.11 -1.42
N PHE A 328 -8.14 10.66 -0.54
CA PHE A 328 -8.39 9.68 0.51
C PHE A 328 -8.12 10.27 1.91
N HIS A 329 -7.80 9.43 2.88
CA HIS A 329 -7.51 9.84 4.26
C HIS A 329 -6.09 10.43 4.42
N SER A 330 -5.83 11.05 5.58
CA SER A 330 -4.56 11.74 5.87
C SER A 330 -3.32 10.84 5.85
N ASP A 331 -3.46 9.55 6.19
CA ASP A 331 -2.33 8.61 6.14
C ASP A 331 -1.92 8.31 4.69
N PHE A 332 -2.87 8.29 3.76
CA PHE A 332 -2.56 8.20 2.33
C PHE A 332 -1.78 9.43 1.85
N ASP A 333 -2.19 10.62 2.26
CA ASP A 333 -1.45 11.85 1.92
C ASP A 333 -0.03 11.84 2.49
N ARG A 334 0.16 11.29 3.70
CA ARG A 334 1.50 11.09 4.26
C ARG A 334 2.35 10.14 3.40
N MET A 335 1.78 9.06 2.89
CA MET A 335 2.48 8.16 1.96
C MET A 335 2.83 8.86 0.64
N CYS A 336 1.98 9.73 0.13
CA CYS A 336 2.32 10.60 -1.01
C CYS A 336 3.51 11.52 -0.70
N HIS A 337 3.59 12.09 0.50
CA HIS A 337 4.76 12.88 0.91
C HIS A 337 6.05 12.03 0.95
N GLU A 338 5.96 10.80 1.45
CA GLU A 338 7.10 9.87 1.41
C GLU A 338 7.55 9.57 -0.03
N ALA A 339 6.60 9.39 -0.97
CA ALA A 339 6.93 9.22 -2.39
C ALA A 339 7.62 10.46 -2.99
N VAL A 340 7.21 11.68 -2.60
CA VAL A 340 7.90 12.93 -3.02
C VAL A 340 9.33 12.98 -2.46
N GLU A 341 9.57 12.56 -1.24
CA GLU A 341 10.94 12.50 -0.68
C GLU A 341 11.81 11.46 -1.41
N VAL A 342 11.27 10.31 -1.79
CA VAL A 342 11.98 9.32 -2.64
C VAL A 342 12.38 9.94 -3.99
N MET A 343 11.47 10.68 -4.65
CA MET A 343 11.76 11.39 -5.89
C MET A 343 12.87 12.41 -5.71
N ARG A 344 12.86 13.14 -4.60
CA ARG A 344 13.89 14.13 -4.26
C ARG A 344 15.25 13.49 -4.04
N ASP A 345 15.29 12.38 -3.31
CA ASP A 345 16.52 11.64 -3.05
C ASP A 345 17.09 11.04 -4.35
N ASP A 346 16.25 10.48 -5.22
CA ASP A 346 16.67 9.98 -6.53
C ASP A 346 17.23 11.11 -7.41
N ALA A 347 16.57 12.28 -7.44
CA ALA A 347 17.04 13.45 -8.19
C ALA A 347 18.40 13.98 -7.70
N MET A 348 18.75 13.78 -6.42
CA MET A 348 20.04 14.20 -5.87
C MET A 348 21.18 13.22 -6.14
N HIS A 349 20.88 11.93 -6.29
CA HIS A 349 21.87 10.87 -6.32
C HIS A 349 21.95 10.12 -7.66
N SER A 350 21.03 10.38 -8.58
CA SER A 350 21.01 9.74 -9.90
C SER A 350 21.08 10.77 -11.03
N ASP A 351 21.66 10.37 -12.16
CA ASP A 351 21.68 11.17 -13.40
C ASP A 351 20.33 11.14 -14.14
N ARG A 352 19.25 10.72 -13.48
CA ARG A 352 17.91 10.53 -14.07
C ARG A 352 16.90 11.62 -13.70
N ALA A 353 17.35 12.88 -13.65
CA ALA A 353 16.46 14.02 -13.37
C ALA A 353 15.27 14.12 -14.34
N TRP A 354 15.42 13.63 -15.57
CA TRP A 354 14.34 13.52 -16.54
C TRP A 354 13.18 12.65 -16.02
N ALA A 355 13.46 11.54 -15.33
CA ALA A 355 12.45 10.65 -14.77
C ALA A 355 11.61 11.36 -13.70
N VAL A 356 12.23 12.21 -12.88
CA VAL A 356 11.51 13.03 -11.88
C VAL A 356 10.59 14.03 -12.57
N CYS A 357 11.04 14.70 -13.65
CA CYS A 357 10.19 15.61 -14.41
C CYS A 357 9.01 14.92 -15.07
N GLU A 358 9.24 13.75 -15.66
CA GLU A 358 8.18 12.93 -16.26
C GLU A 358 7.17 12.50 -15.21
N THR A 359 7.62 12.06 -14.03
CA THR A 359 6.77 11.70 -12.89
C THR A 359 5.90 12.89 -12.45
N ILE A 360 6.47 14.08 -12.33
CA ILE A 360 5.73 15.31 -11.97
C ILE A 360 4.68 15.61 -13.04
N LEU A 361 5.04 15.53 -14.31
CA LEU A 361 4.13 15.77 -15.42
C LEU A 361 2.96 14.78 -15.43
N GLU A 362 3.23 13.49 -15.28
CA GLU A 362 2.19 12.45 -15.27
C GLU A 362 1.29 12.56 -14.04
N ALA A 363 1.84 12.85 -12.85
CA ALA A 363 1.06 13.08 -11.64
C ALA A 363 0.12 14.30 -11.78
N LEU A 364 0.60 15.39 -12.36
CA LEU A 364 -0.21 16.58 -12.64
C LEU A 364 -1.31 16.27 -13.66
N LYS A 365 -0.99 15.58 -14.76
CA LYS A 365 -1.96 15.18 -15.78
C LYS A 365 -3.08 14.33 -15.17
N GLY A 366 -2.74 13.32 -14.39
CA GLY A 366 -3.72 12.47 -13.72
C GLY A 366 -4.59 13.24 -12.73
N SER A 367 -3.99 14.09 -11.88
CA SER A 367 -4.73 14.93 -10.95
C SER A 367 -5.64 15.96 -11.65
N MET A 368 -5.23 16.46 -12.83
CA MET A 368 -6.07 17.32 -13.67
C MET A 368 -7.28 16.57 -14.24
N GLN A 369 -7.09 15.33 -14.71
CA GLN A 369 -8.20 14.49 -15.16
C GLN A 369 -9.22 14.27 -14.04
N LEU A 370 -8.74 14.01 -12.82
CA LEU A 370 -9.62 13.91 -11.63
C LEU A 370 -10.31 15.24 -11.32
N TYR A 371 -9.64 16.38 -11.50
CA TYR A 371 -10.26 17.69 -11.35
C TYR A 371 -11.38 17.93 -12.39
N PHE A 372 -11.21 17.53 -13.64
CA PHE A 372 -12.26 17.66 -14.66
C PHE A 372 -13.45 16.73 -14.37
N GLN A 373 -13.19 15.56 -13.83
CA GLN A 373 -14.25 14.63 -13.40
C GLN A 373 -14.97 15.11 -12.13
N TYR A 374 -14.21 15.69 -11.17
CA TYR A 374 -14.69 16.14 -9.86
C TYR A 374 -14.26 17.59 -9.61
N LYS A 375 -15.06 18.56 -10.10
CA LYS A 375 -14.75 20.00 -10.12
C LYS A 375 -14.44 20.64 -8.76
N ASP A 376 -14.79 20.00 -7.65
CA ASP A 376 -14.50 20.44 -6.28
C ASP A 376 -13.05 20.11 -5.81
N THR A 377 -12.25 19.45 -6.66
CA THR A 377 -10.89 19.01 -6.28
C THR A 377 -9.78 20.00 -6.62
N GLU A 378 -10.09 21.23 -7.07
CA GLU A 378 -9.11 22.28 -7.35
C GLU A 378 -8.07 22.49 -6.22
N PRO A 379 -8.46 22.59 -4.93
CA PRO A 379 -7.50 22.79 -3.84
C PRO A 379 -6.49 21.62 -3.72
N ARG A 380 -6.92 20.41 -4.09
CA ARG A 380 -6.07 19.19 -4.07
C ARG A 380 -5.01 19.26 -5.15
N LEU A 381 -5.39 19.61 -6.38
CA LEU A 381 -4.47 19.83 -7.49
C LEU A 381 -3.41 20.90 -7.15
N VAL A 382 -3.82 22.03 -6.58
CA VAL A 382 -2.90 23.10 -6.17
C VAL A 382 -1.98 22.64 -5.05
N SER A 383 -2.50 21.88 -4.08
CA SER A 383 -1.70 21.33 -2.98
C SER A 383 -0.69 20.31 -3.48
N LEU A 384 -1.08 19.41 -4.41
CA LEU A 384 -0.18 18.48 -5.07
C LEU A 384 0.96 19.22 -5.80
N ALA A 385 0.63 20.21 -6.62
CA ALA A 385 1.65 20.99 -7.34
C ALA A 385 2.66 21.67 -6.40
N ARG A 386 2.22 22.12 -5.22
CA ARG A 386 3.10 22.67 -4.17
C ARG A 386 4.05 21.59 -3.62
N GLN A 387 3.56 20.38 -3.38
CA GLN A 387 4.39 19.26 -2.91
C GLN A 387 5.40 18.85 -3.97
N LEU A 388 4.97 18.74 -5.23
CA LEU A 388 5.84 18.39 -6.35
C LEU A 388 6.94 19.44 -6.61
N ALA A 389 6.62 20.73 -6.41
CA ALA A 389 7.64 21.78 -6.47
C ALA A 389 8.77 21.56 -5.45
N ASN A 390 8.46 20.99 -4.27
CA ASN A 390 9.47 20.68 -3.25
C ASN A 390 10.45 19.58 -3.72
N ALA A 391 9.99 18.64 -4.55
CA ALA A 391 10.87 17.58 -5.09
C ALA A 391 11.94 18.14 -6.05
N THR A 392 11.71 19.31 -6.64
CA THR A 392 12.64 19.96 -7.57
C THR A 392 13.61 20.93 -6.90
N MET A 393 13.44 21.24 -5.61
CA MET A 393 14.24 22.22 -4.86
C MET A 393 15.14 21.57 -3.83
N ILE A 394 16.46 21.84 -3.86
CA ILE A 394 17.44 21.37 -2.85
C ILE A 394 17.60 22.37 -1.69
N ARG A 395 17.76 23.67 -2.00
CA ARG A 395 18.19 24.70 -1.01
C ARG A 395 17.38 25.99 -1.19
N GLY A 396 16.08 25.95 -1.01
CA GLY A 396 15.25 27.13 -1.15
C GLY A 396 14.89 27.46 -2.62
N PRO A 397 14.11 28.54 -2.83
CA PRO A 397 13.39 28.78 -4.09
C PRO A 397 14.28 29.18 -5.30
N GLY A 398 15.58 29.24 -5.14
CA GLY A 398 16.49 29.67 -6.23
C GLY A 398 17.33 28.57 -6.85
N PHE A 399 17.26 27.35 -6.34
CA PHE A 399 18.08 26.24 -6.84
C PHE A 399 17.22 25.01 -7.17
N SER A 400 17.26 24.56 -8.43
CA SER A 400 16.55 23.38 -8.90
C SER A 400 17.53 22.24 -9.17
N VAL A 401 17.33 21.09 -8.54
CA VAL A 401 18.10 19.86 -8.81
C VAL A 401 17.93 19.42 -10.22
N VAL A 402 16.70 19.36 -10.67
CA VAL A 402 16.32 18.90 -12.02
C VAL A 402 17.01 19.73 -13.09
N ARG A 403 17.08 21.06 -12.87
CA ARG A 403 17.75 21.95 -13.80
C ARG A 403 19.27 21.80 -13.80
N ALA A 404 19.88 21.50 -12.67
CA ALA A 404 21.33 21.30 -12.59
C ALA A 404 21.79 20.14 -13.50
N ILE A 405 20.90 19.16 -13.72
CA ILE A 405 21.18 17.97 -14.54
C ILE A 405 20.61 18.13 -15.95
N ASP A 406 19.39 18.67 -16.10
CA ASP A 406 18.76 18.93 -17.40
C ASP A 406 18.17 20.35 -17.45
N ALA A 407 18.84 21.24 -18.19
CA ALA A 407 18.42 22.64 -18.33
C ALA A 407 17.04 22.82 -19.02
N ASN A 408 16.60 21.85 -19.83
CA ASN A 408 15.33 21.93 -20.55
C ASN A 408 14.16 21.22 -19.85
N ALA A 409 14.42 20.41 -18.84
CA ALA A 409 13.40 19.57 -18.22
C ALA A 409 12.22 20.39 -17.67
N MET A 410 12.50 21.51 -16.97
CA MET A 410 11.46 22.40 -16.45
C MET A 410 10.70 23.13 -17.56
N VAL A 411 11.35 23.51 -18.65
CA VAL A 411 10.68 24.10 -19.82
C VAL A 411 9.71 23.08 -20.42
N THR A 412 10.16 21.85 -20.61
CA THR A 412 9.34 20.76 -21.15
C THR A 412 8.11 20.51 -20.28
N LEU A 413 8.29 20.48 -18.96
CA LEU A 413 7.18 20.29 -17.98
C LEU A 413 6.11 21.38 -18.15
N HIS A 414 6.50 22.65 -18.11
CA HIS A 414 5.57 23.76 -18.25
C HIS A 414 4.88 23.80 -19.62
N VAL A 415 5.64 23.61 -20.70
CA VAL A 415 5.11 23.60 -22.07
C VAL A 415 4.14 22.45 -22.29
N ALA A 416 4.46 21.25 -21.81
CA ALA A 416 3.58 20.08 -21.90
C ALA A 416 2.27 20.30 -21.11
N THR A 417 2.34 20.92 -19.93
CA THR A 417 1.14 21.24 -19.14
C THR A 417 0.27 22.30 -19.83
N VAL A 418 0.88 23.34 -20.41
CA VAL A 418 0.14 24.34 -21.21
C VAL A 418 -0.48 23.70 -22.45
N GLN A 419 0.22 22.80 -23.11
CA GLN A 419 -0.33 22.06 -24.26
C GLN A 419 -1.56 21.22 -23.85
N GLN A 420 -1.51 20.60 -22.71
CA GLN A 420 -2.63 19.85 -22.17
C GLN A 420 -3.84 20.74 -21.86
N PHE A 421 -3.61 21.93 -21.28
CA PHE A 421 -4.67 22.93 -21.12
C PHE A 421 -5.33 23.29 -22.45
N VAL A 422 -4.55 23.59 -23.47
CA VAL A 422 -5.06 23.92 -24.82
C VAL A 422 -5.86 22.74 -25.41
N GLN A 423 -5.41 21.51 -25.21
CA GLN A 423 -6.13 20.34 -25.68
C GLN A 423 -7.49 20.19 -25.00
N TYR A 424 -7.56 20.37 -23.67
CA TYR A 424 -8.82 20.33 -22.94
C TYR A 424 -9.82 21.41 -23.41
N VAL A 425 -9.35 22.62 -23.65
CA VAL A 425 -10.23 23.69 -24.20
C VAL A 425 -10.76 23.29 -25.58
N ARG A 426 -9.93 22.72 -26.44
CA ARG A 426 -10.35 22.25 -27.77
C ARG A 426 -11.36 21.11 -27.71
N ASP A 427 -11.26 20.24 -26.73
CA ASP A 427 -12.15 19.08 -26.53
C ASP A 427 -13.52 19.48 -25.97
N GLY A 428 -13.85 20.76 -25.90
CA GLY A 428 -15.15 21.31 -25.52
C GLY A 428 -15.27 21.67 -24.04
N GLY A 429 -14.14 21.86 -23.36
CA GLY A 429 -14.09 22.36 -21.98
C GLY A 429 -14.56 23.81 -21.89
N HIS A 430 -15.01 24.24 -20.70
CA HIS A 430 -15.34 25.63 -20.41
C HIS A 430 -14.08 26.39 -19.98
N GLU A 431 -13.59 27.31 -20.81
CA GLU A 431 -12.34 28.06 -20.65
C GLU A 431 -12.08 28.59 -19.24
N GLY A 432 -13.11 28.99 -18.52
CA GLY A 432 -12.97 29.52 -17.17
C GLY A 432 -12.67 28.50 -16.07
N HIS A 433 -13.01 27.21 -16.28
CA HIS A 433 -12.68 26.16 -15.33
C HIS A 433 -11.28 25.61 -15.57
N GLU A 434 -10.89 25.48 -16.82
CA GLU A 434 -9.59 24.97 -17.20
C GLU A 434 -8.46 25.95 -16.86
N ALA A 435 -8.70 27.26 -16.91
CA ALA A 435 -7.73 28.26 -16.51
C ALA A 435 -7.26 28.13 -15.05
N LYS A 436 -8.05 27.48 -14.18
CA LYS A 436 -7.64 27.17 -12.79
C LYS A 436 -6.41 26.27 -12.70
N LEU A 437 -6.09 25.54 -13.75
CA LEU A 437 -4.88 24.75 -13.89
C LEU A 437 -3.61 25.60 -13.70
N PHE A 438 -3.63 26.84 -14.17
CA PHE A 438 -2.51 27.75 -14.02
C PHE A 438 -2.16 28.05 -12.56
N LYS A 439 -3.11 27.88 -11.60
CA LYS A 439 -2.82 27.96 -10.16
C LYS A 439 -1.81 26.92 -9.71
N ALA A 440 -1.85 25.72 -10.30
CA ALA A 440 -0.88 24.67 -10.00
C ALA A 440 0.50 25.03 -10.54
N LEU A 441 0.57 25.51 -11.79
CA LEU A 441 1.84 25.89 -12.44
C LEU A 441 2.57 27.03 -11.74
N VAL A 442 1.84 27.96 -11.10
CA VAL A 442 2.42 29.09 -10.33
C VAL A 442 3.44 28.58 -9.29
N HIS A 443 3.21 27.43 -8.67
CA HIS A 443 4.12 26.85 -7.65
C HIS A 443 5.44 26.35 -8.25
N LEU A 444 5.44 25.95 -9.51
CA LEU A 444 6.63 25.42 -10.22
C LEU A 444 7.49 26.53 -10.88
N VAL A 445 6.96 27.76 -11.00
CA VAL A 445 7.71 28.90 -11.61
C VAL A 445 8.95 29.26 -10.80
N GLY A 446 8.95 29.05 -9.48
CA GLY A 446 10.04 29.47 -8.58
C GLY A 446 11.41 28.85 -8.89
N THR A 447 11.43 27.73 -9.62
CA THR A 447 12.65 26.99 -9.99
C THR A 447 13.18 27.32 -11.38
N LEU A 448 12.50 28.20 -12.13
CA LEU A 448 12.87 28.56 -13.51
C LEU A 448 14.02 29.59 -13.54
N HIS A 449 14.85 29.47 -14.58
CA HIS A 449 15.79 30.53 -14.94
C HIS A 449 15.08 31.62 -15.78
N PRO A 450 15.55 32.87 -15.77
CA PRO A 450 14.98 33.95 -16.57
C PRO A 450 14.78 33.63 -18.05
N SER A 451 15.80 33.03 -18.71
CA SER A 451 15.71 32.59 -20.10
C SER A 451 14.64 31.55 -20.36
N ASP A 452 14.43 30.63 -19.43
CA ASP A 452 13.45 29.55 -19.57
C ASP A 452 12.03 30.09 -19.36
N ALA A 453 11.84 31.01 -18.40
CA ALA A 453 10.58 31.70 -18.21
C ALA A 453 10.13 32.45 -19.49
N LEU A 454 11.06 33.10 -20.21
CA LEU A 454 10.77 33.73 -21.52
C LEU A 454 10.38 32.71 -22.59
N LYS A 455 11.09 31.59 -22.71
CA LYS A 455 10.75 30.52 -23.65
C LYS A 455 9.35 29.95 -23.37
N ILE A 456 9.04 29.69 -22.11
CA ILE A 456 7.71 29.19 -21.68
C ILE A 456 6.64 30.22 -22.03
N HIS A 457 6.86 31.52 -21.71
CA HIS A 457 5.91 32.57 -22.01
C HIS A 457 5.65 32.70 -23.51
N ALA A 458 6.71 32.75 -24.34
CA ALA A 458 6.57 32.82 -25.79
C ALA A 458 5.82 31.61 -26.36
N THR A 459 6.17 30.40 -25.91
CA THR A 459 5.50 29.18 -26.35
C THR A 459 4.03 29.13 -25.91
N MET A 460 3.72 29.60 -24.71
CA MET A 460 2.34 29.72 -24.19
C MET A 460 1.51 30.65 -25.06
N GLN A 461 2.01 31.85 -25.36
CA GLN A 461 1.32 32.79 -26.23
C GLN A 461 1.07 32.24 -27.63
N GLN A 462 2.10 31.61 -28.23
CA GLN A 462 1.98 30.97 -29.54
C GLN A 462 0.94 29.84 -29.55
N ARG A 463 0.88 29.02 -28.51
CA ARG A 463 -0.07 27.89 -28.36
C ARG A 463 -1.50 28.38 -28.19
N LEU A 464 -1.72 29.40 -27.36
CA LEU A 464 -3.04 30.01 -27.17
C LEU A 464 -3.56 30.65 -28.45
N ALA A 465 -2.71 31.43 -29.14
CA ALA A 465 -3.05 32.03 -30.44
C ALA A 465 -3.40 30.97 -31.50
N ALA A 466 -2.61 29.90 -31.60
CA ALA A 466 -2.88 28.79 -32.51
C ALA A 466 -4.17 27.99 -32.18
N ALA A 467 -4.67 28.10 -30.95
CA ALA A 467 -5.91 27.50 -30.48
C ALA A 467 -7.10 28.46 -30.53
N HIS A 468 -6.89 29.72 -30.97
CA HIS A 468 -7.89 30.80 -30.93
C HIS A 468 -8.47 31.04 -29.55
N VAL A 469 -7.65 30.83 -28.49
CA VAL A 469 -8.01 31.09 -27.09
C VAL A 469 -7.46 32.44 -26.69
N GLU A 470 -8.37 33.39 -26.42
CA GLU A 470 -8.01 34.75 -26.03
C GLU A 470 -8.36 34.99 -24.54
N PRO A 471 -7.34 35.12 -23.66
CA PRO A 471 -7.58 35.44 -22.26
C PRO A 471 -8.20 36.84 -22.10
N GLU A 472 -9.41 36.92 -21.54
CA GLU A 472 -10.10 38.19 -21.31
C GLU A 472 -9.62 38.87 -20.04
N GLN A 473 -9.07 40.10 -20.16
CA GLN A 473 -8.75 40.93 -19.01
C GLN A 473 -10.02 41.38 -18.29
N GLY A 474 -10.05 41.23 -16.95
CA GLY A 474 -11.20 41.55 -16.12
C GLY A 474 -12.19 40.40 -15.92
N ASN A 475 -12.07 39.31 -16.64
CA ASN A 475 -12.84 38.12 -16.40
C ASN A 475 -12.13 37.26 -15.31
N LYS A 476 -12.79 37.13 -14.14
CA LYS A 476 -12.26 36.38 -12.97
C LYS A 476 -11.87 34.92 -13.30
N ALA A 477 -12.46 34.35 -14.31
CA ALA A 477 -12.12 32.99 -14.74
C ALA A 477 -10.65 32.89 -15.21
N TRP A 478 -10.11 33.97 -15.81
CA TRP A 478 -8.76 34.05 -16.30
C TRP A 478 -7.73 34.61 -15.31
N ASP A 479 -8.13 34.98 -14.10
CA ASP A 479 -7.20 35.45 -13.05
C ASP A 479 -6.03 34.48 -12.80
N PRO A 480 -6.23 33.14 -12.77
CA PRO A 480 -5.12 32.20 -12.59
C PRO A 480 -4.08 32.24 -13.72
N TYR A 481 -4.52 32.42 -14.95
CA TYR A 481 -3.65 32.58 -16.11
C TYR A 481 -2.81 33.87 -15.98
N PHE A 482 -3.43 35.01 -15.70
CA PHE A 482 -2.71 36.27 -15.53
C PHE A 482 -1.76 36.25 -14.32
N ALA A 483 -2.11 35.56 -13.26
CA ALA A 483 -1.23 35.36 -12.12
C ALA A 483 0.01 34.52 -12.49
N TYR A 484 -0.16 33.48 -13.29
CA TYR A 484 0.93 32.65 -13.80
C TYR A 484 1.81 33.44 -14.76
N GLU A 485 1.23 34.11 -15.76
CA GLU A 485 1.92 34.97 -16.72
C GLU A 485 2.76 36.05 -16.02
N LYS A 486 2.15 36.80 -15.09
CA LYS A 486 2.85 37.82 -14.28
C LYS A 486 4.04 37.21 -13.54
N ARG A 487 3.90 36.00 -13.00
CA ARG A 487 4.98 35.34 -12.27
C ARG A 487 6.12 34.89 -13.18
N LEU A 488 5.81 34.40 -14.39
CA LEU A 488 6.83 34.11 -15.43
C LEU A 488 7.60 35.37 -15.82
N LEU A 489 6.90 36.47 -16.09
CA LEU A 489 7.51 37.77 -16.47
C LEU A 489 8.35 38.33 -15.31
N ASN A 490 7.93 38.18 -14.06
CA ASN A 490 8.73 38.59 -12.90
C ASN A 490 10.03 37.78 -12.74
N VAL A 491 10.03 36.49 -13.11
CA VAL A 491 11.25 35.68 -13.12
C VAL A 491 12.16 36.12 -14.30
N ALA A 492 11.58 36.35 -15.48
CA ALA A 492 12.30 36.85 -16.64
C ALA A 492 12.95 38.22 -16.40
N ALA A 493 12.27 39.11 -15.68
CA ALA A 493 12.76 40.44 -15.36
C ALA A 493 13.98 40.51 -14.43
N LYS A 494 14.32 39.37 -13.76
CA LYS A 494 15.55 39.30 -12.95
C LYS A 494 16.83 39.39 -13.78
N ASP A 495 16.72 39.23 -15.11
CA ASP A 495 17.82 39.39 -16.06
C ASP A 495 17.45 40.52 -17.06
N ALA A 496 17.78 41.76 -16.70
CA ALA A 496 17.35 42.96 -17.42
C ALA A 496 17.75 43.02 -18.91
N HIS A 497 18.77 42.24 -19.31
CA HIS A 497 19.21 42.12 -20.71
C HIS A 497 18.23 41.33 -21.59
N LEU A 498 17.39 40.49 -21.04
CA LEU A 498 16.47 39.65 -21.80
C LEU A 498 15.12 40.33 -22.10
N LEU A 499 14.75 41.35 -21.35
CA LEU A 499 13.45 42.04 -21.51
C LEU A 499 13.38 42.90 -22.78
N HIS A 500 14.53 43.43 -23.27
CA HIS A 500 14.56 44.22 -24.48
C HIS A 500 14.31 43.42 -25.77
N THR A 501 14.41 42.09 -25.72
CA THR A 501 14.18 41.20 -26.88
C THR A 501 12.75 40.62 -26.93
N ALA A 502 11.92 40.83 -25.88
CA ALA A 502 10.58 40.25 -25.75
C ALA A 502 9.42 41.22 -26.08
N GLN A 503 9.71 42.47 -26.52
CA GLN A 503 8.63 43.35 -27.01
C GLN A 503 8.28 42.98 -28.45
N PRO A 504 7.03 42.64 -28.78
CA PRO A 504 6.60 42.47 -30.15
C PRO A 504 6.61 43.83 -30.85
N THR A 505 7.26 43.86 -32.00
CA THR A 505 7.15 44.96 -32.99
C THR A 505 5.78 44.99 -33.59
#